data_253dac17a98711feeec3e862ca54ff24
#
_entry.id   253dac17a98711feeec3e862ca54ff24
#
_cell.length_a   1.000
_cell.length_b   1.000
_cell.length_c   1.000
_cell.angle_alpha   90.00
_cell.angle_beta   90.00
_cell.angle_gamma   90.00
#
_symmetry.space_group_name_H-M   'P 1'
#
loop_
_entity.id
_entity.type
_entity.pdbx_description
1 polymer ?
#
loop_
_entity_poly.entity_id
_entity_poly.type
_entity_poly.pdbx_seq_one_letter_code
_entity_poly.pdbx_strand_id
1 'polypeptide(L)'
;MDALTIHEAAQTTGWSPRMLRYIERVGLLDAARSEGGYRLYGAAELQRLRTLRELLQDFDIGLGEMGFAQRLRTDSELRASVDAWFEAQPQRPEDVPASDWLRFEQDKHERLLAAAAALA
;
A
#
# COMPACT_ATOMS: atom_id res chain seq x y z
N MET A 1 15.23 -11.91 6.62
CA MET A 1 14.07 -11.29 7.24
C MET A 1 13.06 -10.89 6.19
N ASP A 2 11.80 -11.27 6.37
CA ASP A 2 10.80 -11.20 5.31
C ASP A 2 9.95 -9.94 5.40
N ALA A 3 10.59 -8.80 5.57
CA ALA A 3 9.92 -7.52 5.67
C ALA A 3 10.83 -6.39 5.21
N LEU A 4 10.20 -5.32 4.72
CA LEU A 4 10.90 -4.15 4.21
C LEU A 4 10.87 -3.03 5.24
N THR A 5 11.93 -2.21 5.23
CA THR A 5 11.91 -0.93 5.96
C THR A 5 10.96 0.04 5.25
N ILE A 6 10.65 1.16 5.91
CA ILE A 6 9.79 2.18 5.28
C ILE A 6 10.41 2.75 4.00
N HIS A 7 11.73 2.90 3.96
CA HIS A 7 12.40 3.41 2.75
C HIS A 7 12.35 2.40 1.61
N GLU A 8 12.56 1.13 1.91
CA GLU A 8 12.42 0.06 0.93
C GLU A 8 10.99 -0.07 0.44
N ALA A 9 10.01 0.02 1.36
CA ALA A 9 8.60 -0.02 1.00
C ALA A 9 8.23 1.17 0.12
N ALA A 10 8.73 2.37 0.41
CA ALA A 10 8.49 3.56 -0.41
C ALA A 10 9.03 3.37 -1.83
N GLN A 11 10.24 2.84 -1.97
CA GLN A 11 10.81 2.55 -3.28
C GLN A 11 9.99 1.52 -4.05
N THR A 12 9.52 0.49 -3.36
CA THR A 12 8.75 -0.59 -3.97
C THR A 12 7.36 -0.12 -4.41
N THR A 13 6.66 0.62 -3.56
CA THR A 13 5.26 0.98 -3.80
C THR A 13 5.09 2.27 -4.61
N GLY A 14 6.09 3.13 -4.62
CA GLY A 14 6.01 4.45 -5.23
C GLY A 14 5.43 5.52 -4.31
N TRP A 15 4.93 5.14 -3.13
CA TRP A 15 4.47 6.11 -2.15
C TRP A 15 5.65 6.65 -1.34
N SER A 16 5.57 7.92 -0.96
CA SER A 16 6.62 8.53 -0.13
C SER A 16 6.57 7.94 1.29
N PRO A 17 7.69 7.97 2.02
CA PRO A 17 7.67 7.62 3.44
C PRO A 17 6.66 8.44 4.22
N ARG A 18 6.48 9.71 3.87
CA ARG A 18 5.50 10.59 4.50
C ARG A 18 4.08 10.06 4.33
N MET A 19 3.74 9.61 3.11
CA MET A 19 2.42 9.04 2.84
C MET A 19 2.21 7.73 3.58
N LEU A 20 3.23 6.88 3.65
CA LEU A 20 3.15 5.63 4.40
C LEU A 20 2.92 5.88 5.88
N ARG A 21 3.57 6.90 6.45
CA ARG A 21 3.33 7.29 7.84
C ARG A 21 1.92 7.85 8.04
N TYR A 22 1.42 8.61 7.07
CA TYR A 22 0.05 9.12 7.12
C TYR A 22 -0.98 7.99 7.13
N ILE A 23 -0.82 7.00 6.25
CA ILE A 23 -1.72 5.85 6.15
C ILE A 23 -1.79 5.11 7.50
N GLU A 24 -0.65 4.94 8.14
CA GLU A 24 -0.60 4.31 9.46
C GLU A 24 -1.23 5.19 10.53
N ARG A 25 -0.94 6.50 10.50
CA ARG A 25 -1.44 7.44 11.50
C ARG A 25 -2.96 7.51 11.52
N VAL A 26 -3.60 7.42 10.36
CA VAL A 26 -5.07 7.45 10.28
C VAL A 26 -5.70 6.08 10.47
N GLY A 27 -4.90 5.06 10.78
CA GLY A 27 -5.40 3.74 11.13
C GLY A 27 -5.74 2.84 9.95
N LEU A 28 -5.33 3.17 8.75
CA LEU A 28 -5.63 2.35 7.56
C LEU A 28 -4.69 1.16 7.41
N LEU A 29 -3.51 1.23 7.98
CA LEU A 29 -2.53 0.14 7.93
C LEU A 29 -1.78 0.10 9.26
N ASP A 30 -1.51 -1.09 9.76
CA ASP A 30 -0.76 -1.29 10.99
C ASP A 30 0.52 -2.06 10.67
N ALA A 31 1.62 -1.35 10.49
CA ALA A 31 2.91 -1.96 10.20
C ALA A 31 3.51 -2.55 11.47
N ALA A 32 4.13 -3.73 11.36
CA ALA A 32 4.86 -4.32 12.46
C ALA A 32 6.07 -3.44 12.82
N ARG A 33 6.64 -3.65 13.99
CA ARG A 33 7.82 -2.92 14.45
C ARG A 33 8.99 -3.87 14.67
N SER A 34 10.19 -3.42 14.33
CA SER A 34 11.41 -4.12 14.70
C SER A 34 11.70 -3.90 16.19
N GLU A 35 12.71 -4.58 16.71
CA GLU A 35 13.16 -4.38 18.10
C GLU A 35 13.54 -2.92 18.37
N GLY A 36 14.09 -2.23 17.36
CA GLY A 36 14.44 -0.82 17.49
C GLY A 36 13.28 0.14 17.27
N GLY A 37 12.06 -0.35 17.10
CA GLY A 37 10.87 0.48 16.91
C GLY A 37 10.64 0.96 15.49
N TYR A 38 11.39 0.45 14.51
CA TYR A 38 11.24 0.83 13.12
C TYR A 38 10.09 0.06 12.46
N ARG A 39 9.36 0.74 11.55
CA ARG A 39 8.27 0.12 10.80
C ARG A 39 8.78 -0.97 9.87
N LEU A 40 8.05 -2.09 9.81
CA LEU A 40 8.36 -3.22 8.94
C LEU A 40 7.14 -3.54 8.07
N TYR A 41 7.36 -3.67 6.77
CA TYR A 41 6.31 -3.93 5.78
C TYR A 41 6.55 -5.30 5.16
N GLY A 42 5.70 -6.26 5.51
CA GLY A 42 5.75 -7.60 4.97
C GLY A 42 4.86 -7.75 3.73
N ALA A 43 4.70 -8.99 3.28
CA ALA A 43 3.90 -9.29 2.09
C ALA A 43 2.46 -8.83 2.21
N ALA A 44 1.82 -9.05 3.36
CA ALA A 44 0.44 -8.64 3.59
C ALA A 44 0.28 -7.13 3.49
N GLU A 45 1.20 -6.37 4.10
CA GLU A 45 1.19 -4.91 4.04
C GLU A 45 1.40 -4.41 2.61
N LEU A 46 2.31 -5.02 1.86
CA LEU A 46 2.53 -4.65 0.47
C LEU A 46 1.30 -4.94 -0.39
N GLN A 47 0.61 -6.06 -0.16
CA GLN A 47 -0.62 -6.37 -0.87
C GLN A 47 -1.70 -5.33 -0.59
N ARG A 48 -1.86 -4.94 0.67
CA ARG A 48 -2.85 -3.93 1.06
C ARG A 48 -2.52 -2.57 0.44
N LEU A 49 -1.25 -2.19 0.40
CA LEU A 49 -0.84 -0.95 -0.27
C LEU A 49 -1.09 -1.01 -1.78
N ARG A 50 -0.89 -2.17 -2.40
CA ARG A 50 -1.16 -2.35 -3.82
C ARG A 50 -2.65 -2.22 -4.13
N THR A 51 -3.49 -2.89 -3.36
CA THR A 51 -4.94 -2.84 -3.59
C THR A 51 -5.52 -1.47 -3.26
N LEU A 52 -4.97 -0.77 -2.28
CA LEU A 52 -5.36 0.61 -2.01
C LEU A 52 -5.00 1.52 -3.19
N ARG A 53 -3.80 1.34 -3.74
CA ARG A 53 -3.39 2.13 -4.90
C ARG A 53 -4.31 1.90 -6.10
N GLU A 54 -4.66 0.63 -6.37
CA GLU A 54 -5.58 0.29 -7.46
C GLU A 54 -6.93 0.96 -7.26
N LEU A 55 -7.44 0.94 -6.02
CA LEU A 55 -8.68 1.61 -5.66
C LEU A 55 -8.59 3.11 -5.91
N LEU A 56 -7.50 3.76 -5.48
CA LEU A 56 -7.33 5.20 -5.66
C LEU A 56 -7.26 5.60 -7.13
N GLN A 57 -6.75 4.74 -7.99
CA GLN A 57 -6.72 4.98 -9.42
C GLN A 57 -8.14 5.09 -10.00
N ASP A 58 -9.08 4.29 -9.50
CA ASP A 58 -10.49 4.35 -9.92
C ASP A 58 -11.15 5.68 -9.56
N PHE A 59 -10.62 6.39 -8.58
CA PHE A 59 -11.09 7.71 -8.17
C PHE A 59 -10.20 8.84 -8.69
N ASP A 60 -9.25 8.49 -9.57
CA ASP A 60 -8.33 9.47 -10.16
C ASP A 60 -7.49 10.20 -9.12
N ILE A 61 -7.07 9.50 -8.08
CA ILE A 61 -6.27 10.04 -6.99
C ILE A 61 -4.83 9.55 -7.13
N GLY A 62 -3.88 10.49 -7.17
CA GLY A 62 -2.46 10.20 -7.14
C GLY A 62 -1.97 9.82 -5.75
N LEU A 63 -0.67 9.55 -5.64
CA LEU A 63 -0.06 9.11 -4.39
C LEU A 63 0.30 10.26 -3.45
N GLY A 64 -0.25 11.46 -3.67
CA GLY A 64 -0.01 12.63 -2.83
C GLY A 64 -0.89 12.63 -1.59
N GLU A 65 -0.29 12.83 -0.43
CA GLU A 65 -0.96 12.81 0.86
C GLU A 65 -2.16 13.76 0.92
N MET A 66 -1.96 15.00 0.49
CA MET A 66 -3.01 16.02 0.60
C MET A 66 -4.24 15.66 -0.23
N GLY A 67 -4.06 15.21 -1.45
CA GLY A 67 -5.17 14.84 -2.31
C GLY A 67 -6.00 13.71 -1.75
N PHE A 68 -5.36 12.67 -1.24
CA PHE A 68 -6.04 11.53 -0.64
C PHE A 68 -6.78 11.93 0.64
N ALA A 69 -6.10 12.62 1.54
CA ALA A 69 -6.70 13.01 2.82
C ALA A 69 -7.93 13.90 2.62
N GLN A 70 -7.84 14.85 1.71
CA GLN A 70 -8.94 15.76 1.44
C GLN A 70 -10.13 15.05 0.80
N ARG A 71 -9.88 14.23 -0.21
CA ARG A 71 -10.93 13.47 -0.92
C ARG A 71 -11.60 12.48 0.02
N LEU A 72 -10.84 11.86 0.92
CA LEU A 72 -11.40 10.91 1.88
C LEU A 72 -12.45 11.56 2.80
N ARG A 73 -12.29 12.84 3.09
CA ARG A 73 -13.25 13.56 3.94
C ARG A 73 -14.49 14.03 3.20
N THR A 74 -14.39 14.24 1.89
CA THR A 74 -15.46 14.91 1.12
C THR A 74 -16.17 14.01 0.14
N ASP A 75 -15.60 12.84 -0.21
CA ASP A 75 -16.14 11.94 -1.21
C ASP A 75 -16.67 10.68 -0.53
N SER A 76 -17.99 10.56 -0.43
CA SER A 76 -18.64 9.44 0.27
C SER A 76 -18.45 8.10 -0.45
N GLU A 77 -18.35 8.11 -1.78
CA GLU A 77 -18.08 6.88 -2.53
C GLU A 77 -16.67 6.37 -2.28
N LEU A 78 -15.70 7.30 -2.28
CA LEU A 78 -14.32 6.95 -1.95
C LEU A 78 -14.25 6.40 -0.51
N ARG A 79 -14.90 7.06 0.42
CA ARG A 79 -14.90 6.62 1.81
C ARG A 79 -15.47 5.22 1.95
N ALA A 80 -16.58 4.92 1.28
CA ALA A 80 -17.18 3.60 1.31
C ALA A 80 -16.24 2.55 0.71
N SER A 81 -15.56 2.87 -0.38
CA SER A 81 -14.61 1.96 -1.02
C SER A 81 -13.38 1.71 -0.15
N VAL A 82 -12.87 2.75 0.51
CA VAL A 82 -11.74 2.60 1.43
C VAL A 82 -12.15 1.77 2.65
N ASP A 83 -13.34 1.99 3.18
CA ASP A 83 -13.85 1.21 4.31
C ASP A 83 -13.97 -0.28 3.92
N ALA A 84 -14.49 -0.58 2.74
CA ALA A 84 -14.58 -1.96 2.25
C ALA A 84 -13.20 -2.59 2.07
N TRP A 85 -12.25 -1.83 1.52
CA TRP A 85 -10.87 -2.26 1.39
C TRP A 85 -10.26 -2.55 2.79
N PHE A 86 -10.51 -1.69 3.75
CA PHE A 86 -10.00 -1.83 5.11
C PHE A 86 -10.53 -3.10 5.77
N GLU A 87 -11.81 -3.42 5.57
CA GLU A 87 -12.45 -4.61 6.13
C GLU A 87 -11.95 -5.90 5.47
N ALA A 88 -11.50 -5.85 4.22
CA ALA A 88 -11.01 -7.02 3.51
C ALA A 88 -9.70 -7.51 4.10
N GLN A 89 -9.58 -8.82 4.31
CA GLN A 89 -8.34 -9.41 4.79
C GLN A 89 -7.36 -9.59 3.64
N PRO A 90 -6.06 -9.35 3.85
CA PRO A 90 -5.06 -9.67 2.84
C PRO A 90 -5.03 -11.18 2.63
N GLN A 91 -4.88 -11.60 1.38
CA GLN A 91 -4.85 -13.01 1.02
C GLN A 91 -3.64 -13.32 0.17
N ARG A 92 -2.84 -14.28 0.64
CA ARG A 92 -1.77 -14.81 -0.20
C ARG A 92 -2.40 -15.60 -1.35
N PRO A 93 -1.96 -15.38 -2.61
CA PRO A 93 -2.44 -16.18 -3.73
C PRO A 93 -2.16 -17.68 -3.50
N GLU A 94 -3.09 -18.53 -3.92
CA GLU A 94 -2.99 -19.97 -3.66
C GLU A 94 -1.76 -20.62 -4.29
N ASP A 95 -1.36 -20.13 -5.47
CA ASP A 95 -0.22 -20.64 -6.21
C ASP A 95 1.11 -20.02 -5.81
N VAL A 96 1.13 -19.14 -4.80
CA VAL A 96 2.33 -18.48 -4.32
C VAL A 96 2.70 -19.01 -2.94
N PRO A 97 3.83 -19.71 -2.79
CA PRO A 97 4.27 -20.16 -1.48
C PRO A 97 4.49 -18.98 -0.51
N ALA A 98 4.29 -19.22 0.78
CA ALA A 98 4.46 -18.18 1.79
C ALA A 98 5.85 -17.53 1.73
N SER A 99 6.87 -18.32 1.45
CA SER A 99 8.26 -17.83 1.35
C SER A 99 8.48 -16.89 0.15
N ASP A 100 7.61 -16.96 -0.85
CA ASP A 100 7.74 -16.17 -2.08
C ASP A 100 6.77 -14.99 -2.12
N TRP A 101 5.89 -14.87 -1.14
CA TRP A 101 4.81 -13.88 -1.19
C TRP A 101 5.34 -12.44 -1.19
N LEU A 102 6.35 -12.15 -0.37
CA LEU A 102 6.95 -10.80 -0.34
C LEU A 102 7.48 -10.43 -1.72
N ARG A 103 8.26 -11.33 -2.34
CA ARG A 103 8.82 -11.11 -3.67
C ARG A 103 7.72 -10.94 -4.70
N PHE A 104 6.68 -11.74 -4.62
CA PHE A 104 5.52 -11.65 -5.52
C PHE A 104 4.89 -10.26 -5.45
N GLU A 105 4.67 -9.73 -4.23
CA GLU A 105 4.07 -8.41 -4.08
C GLU A 105 5.02 -7.30 -4.53
N GLN A 106 6.31 -7.43 -4.28
CA GLN A 106 7.30 -6.49 -4.80
C GLN A 106 7.25 -6.42 -6.33
N ASP A 107 7.20 -7.57 -6.98
CA ASP A 107 7.14 -7.65 -8.46
C ASP A 107 5.85 -7.01 -8.99
N LYS A 108 4.73 -7.20 -8.31
CA LYS A 108 3.46 -6.57 -8.69
C LYS A 108 3.54 -5.05 -8.61
N HIS A 109 4.13 -4.51 -7.54
CA HIS A 109 4.32 -3.07 -7.41
C HIS A 109 5.25 -2.51 -8.50
N GLU A 110 6.34 -3.22 -8.80
CA GLU A 110 7.26 -2.81 -9.84
C GLU A 110 6.57 -2.70 -11.20
N ARG A 111 5.70 -3.65 -11.52
CA ARG A 111 4.92 -3.62 -12.76
C ARG A 111 3.97 -2.43 -12.81
N LEU A 112 3.34 -2.10 -11.68
CA LEU A 112 2.46 -0.93 -11.60
C LEU A 112 3.23 0.37 -11.83
N LEU A 113 4.42 0.48 -11.23
CA LEU A 113 5.27 1.65 -11.42
C LEU A 113 5.76 1.77 -12.87
N ALA A 114 6.15 0.65 -13.48
CA ALA A 114 6.59 0.64 -14.86
C ALA A 114 5.46 1.02 -15.81
N ALA A 115 4.25 0.52 -15.57
CA ALA A 115 3.08 0.86 -16.38
C ALA A 115 2.74 2.35 -16.27
N ALA A 116 2.81 2.92 -15.06
CA ALA A 116 2.56 4.35 -14.83
C ALA A 116 3.62 5.20 -15.55
N ALA A 117 4.88 4.80 -15.51
CA ALA A 117 5.96 5.50 -16.19
C ALA A 117 5.79 5.48 -17.71
N ALA A 118 5.29 4.36 -18.26
CA ALA A 118 5.08 4.22 -19.70
C ALA A 118 3.95 5.12 -20.22
N LEU A 119 3.03 5.54 -19.34
CA LEU A 119 1.92 6.43 -19.70
C LEU A 119 2.27 7.91 -19.54
N ALA A 120 3.39 8.20 -18.93
CA ALA A 120 3.82 9.59 -18.66
C ALA A 120 4.35 10.28 -19.91
#